data_a9935469451fdfd6fd950c36813ad023
#
_entry.id   a9935469451fdfd6fd950c36813ad023
#
_cell.length_a   1.000
_cell.length_b   1.000
_cell.length_c   1.000
_cell.angle_alpha   90.00
_cell.angle_beta   90.00
_cell.angle_gamma   90.00
#
_symmetry.space_group_name_H-M   'P 1'
#
loop_
_entity.id
_entity.type
_entity.pdbx_description
1 polymer ?
#
loop_
_entity_poly.entity_id
_entity_poly.type
_entity_poly.pdbx_seq_one_letter_code
_entity_poly.pdbx_strand_id
1 'polypeptide(L)'
;MFCFQCEQTAGCSGCTGAAGVCGKKSVTADLQDELTGALVGLAHACMNNPKTEQTDRIIIEGLFTTITNVNFNDETLREMIARVREEKGRVVPGCAACMSPCGNTSDYDMKRMWEADEDIRSLKSLILFGIRGMAAYAYHAMVLGYTCLLYTSDAADEED
;
A
#
# COMPACT_ATOMS: atom_id res chain seq x y z
N MET A 1 16.21 11.51 8.12
CA MET A 1 15.08 10.72 7.59
C MET A 1 14.44 11.45 6.42
N PHE A 2 13.69 10.76 5.61
CA PHE A 2 12.73 11.34 4.68
C PHE A 2 11.36 10.69 4.89
N CYS A 3 10.29 11.49 5.00
CA CYS A 3 8.92 10.98 5.09
C CYS A 3 7.97 11.98 4.43
N PHE A 4 7.20 11.49 3.45
CA PHE A 4 6.21 12.26 2.68
C PHE A 4 4.84 11.56 2.71
N GLN A 5 4.42 11.07 3.89
CA GLN A 5 3.25 10.19 3.99
C GLN A 5 1.99 10.89 4.48
N CYS A 6 2.04 12.17 4.81
CA CYS A 6 0.88 12.93 5.24
C CYS A 6 0.98 14.40 4.84
N GLU A 7 -0.13 15.13 4.95
CA GLU A 7 -0.24 16.55 4.63
C GLU A 7 0.52 17.50 5.58
N GLN A 8 0.99 17.02 6.74
CA GLN A 8 1.80 17.81 7.68
C GLN A 8 3.20 18.13 7.16
N THR A 9 3.48 17.71 5.96
CA THR A 9 4.71 17.98 5.27
C THR A 9 4.77 19.43 4.84
N ALA A 10 5.35 20.31 5.67
CA ALA A 10 5.45 21.73 5.40
C ALA A 10 6.10 22.01 4.03
N GLY A 11 5.46 22.84 3.22
CA GLY A 11 5.98 23.28 1.93
C GLY A 11 6.16 22.15 0.90
N CYS A 12 5.41 21.06 1.01
CA CYS A 12 5.51 19.90 0.11
C CYS A 12 6.90 19.25 0.05
N SER A 13 7.75 19.48 1.08
CA SER A 13 9.15 19.02 1.07
C SER A 13 9.43 17.73 1.84
N GLY A 14 8.47 17.23 2.59
CA GLY A 14 8.66 16.05 3.45
C GLY A 14 9.30 16.38 4.82
N CYS A 15 9.21 15.41 5.74
CA CYS A 15 9.94 15.49 7.00
C CYS A 15 11.37 14.99 6.77
N THR A 16 12.36 15.86 7.00
CA THR A 16 13.79 15.58 6.76
C THR A 16 14.65 15.65 8.03
N GLY A 17 14.04 15.90 9.20
CA GLY A 17 14.72 15.99 10.49
C GLY A 17 15.13 14.63 11.06
N ALA A 18 15.49 14.61 12.34
CA ALA A 18 15.80 13.38 13.08
C ALA A 18 14.55 12.50 13.30
N ALA A 19 13.38 13.13 13.38
CA ALA A 19 12.06 12.46 13.44
C ALA A 19 11.05 13.24 12.62
N GLY A 20 9.92 12.61 12.29
CA GLY A 20 8.78 13.29 11.70
C GLY A 20 8.13 14.27 12.67
N VAL A 21 7.37 15.24 12.15
CA VAL A 21 6.58 16.17 12.97
C VAL A 21 5.63 15.44 13.92
N CYS A 22 5.13 14.29 13.51
CA CYS A 22 4.29 13.41 14.33
C CYS A 22 5.06 12.56 15.35
N GLY A 23 6.39 12.69 15.44
CA GLY A 23 7.25 11.87 16.29
C GLY A 23 7.69 10.54 15.67
N LYS A 24 7.30 10.24 14.44
CA LYS A 24 7.70 9.01 13.74
C LYS A 24 9.22 8.94 13.58
N LYS A 25 9.79 7.77 13.88
CA LYS A 25 11.22 7.49 13.67
C LYS A 25 11.50 7.22 12.20
N SER A 26 12.77 7.41 11.77
CA SER A 26 13.17 7.11 10.39
C SER A 26 12.90 5.65 10.01
N VAL A 27 13.25 4.70 10.89
CA VAL A 27 13.01 3.27 10.67
C VAL A 27 11.53 2.98 10.39
N THR A 28 10.64 3.57 11.16
CA THR A 28 9.18 3.39 10.96
C THR A 28 8.74 3.97 9.61
N ALA A 29 9.30 5.12 9.20
CA ALA A 29 8.99 5.73 7.90
C ALA A 29 9.48 4.84 6.75
N ASP A 30 10.70 4.33 6.84
CA ASP A 30 11.30 3.43 5.84
C ASP A 30 10.50 2.13 5.72
N LEU A 31 10.07 1.53 6.84
CA LEU A 31 9.23 0.34 6.85
C LEU A 31 7.83 0.59 6.23
N GLN A 32 7.24 1.76 6.45
CA GLN A 32 5.95 2.10 5.83
C GLN A 32 6.08 2.32 4.32
N ASP A 33 7.20 2.87 3.86
CA ASP A 33 7.50 2.97 2.43
C ASP A 33 7.76 1.57 1.83
N GLU A 34 8.50 0.72 2.54
CA GLU A 34 8.71 -0.68 2.14
C GLU A 34 7.39 -1.45 2.03
N LEU A 35 6.51 -1.32 3.01
CA LEU A 35 5.18 -1.93 2.98
C LEU A 35 4.36 -1.41 1.79
N THR A 36 4.37 -0.10 1.54
CA THR A 36 3.69 0.49 0.38
C THR A 36 4.24 -0.08 -0.93
N GLY A 37 5.55 -0.20 -1.05
CA GLY A 37 6.21 -0.80 -2.21
C GLY A 37 5.85 -2.27 -2.42
N ALA A 38 5.77 -3.04 -1.34
CA ALA A 38 5.33 -4.45 -1.37
C ALA A 38 3.87 -4.58 -1.82
N LEU A 39 2.98 -3.70 -1.34
CA LEU A 39 1.57 -3.67 -1.76
C LEU A 39 1.42 -3.32 -3.25
N VAL A 40 2.18 -2.37 -3.77
CA VAL A 40 2.22 -2.09 -5.21
C VAL A 40 2.70 -3.31 -6.00
N GLY A 41 3.73 -4.01 -5.51
CA GLY A 41 4.20 -5.25 -6.12
C GLY A 41 3.15 -6.36 -6.12
N LEU A 42 2.38 -6.51 -5.04
CA LEU A 42 1.24 -7.45 -4.97
C LEU A 42 0.14 -7.04 -5.95
N ALA A 43 -0.22 -5.75 -6.01
CA ALA A 43 -1.23 -5.26 -6.94
C ALA A 43 -0.84 -5.54 -8.40
N HIS A 44 0.42 -5.32 -8.78
CA HIS A 44 0.92 -5.68 -10.11
C HIS A 44 0.82 -7.19 -10.39
N ALA A 45 1.11 -8.04 -9.39
CA ALA A 45 0.93 -9.48 -9.53
C ALA A 45 -0.53 -9.84 -9.82
N CYS A 46 -1.48 -9.16 -9.18
CA CYS A 46 -2.92 -9.39 -9.35
C CYS A 46 -3.47 -8.93 -10.71
N MET A 47 -2.79 -8.03 -11.44
CA MET A 47 -3.26 -7.58 -12.75
C MET A 47 -3.34 -8.70 -13.79
N ASN A 48 -2.49 -9.70 -13.67
CA ASN A 48 -2.37 -10.79 -14.64
C ASN A 48 -2.67 -12.17 -14.04
N ASN A 49 -3.03 -12.24 -12.78
CA ASN A 49 -3.28 -13.49 -12.07
C ASN A 49 -4.58 -13.36 -11.25
N PRO A 50 -5.32 -14.45 -11.07
CA PRO A 50 -6.51 -14.43 -10.24
C PRO A 50 -6.15 -14.12 -8.79
N LYS A 51 -6.90 -13.21 -8.18
CA LYS A 51 -6.82 -12.87 -6.77
C LYS A 51 -7.90 -13.60 -5.97
N THR A 52 -7.68 -13.73 -4.68
CA THR A 52 -8.63 -14.30 -3.72
C THR A 52 -9.17 -13.23 -2.79
N GLU A 53 -10.23 -13.54 -2.05
CA GLU A 53 -10.71 -12.68 -0.97
C GLU A 53 -9.60 -12.39 0.06
N GLN A 54 -8.72 -13.36 0.31
CA GLN A 54 -7.57 -13.17 1.19
C GLN A 54 -6.59 -12.12 0.65
N THR A 55 -6.38 -12.10 -0.67
CA THR A 55 -5.55 -11.08 -1.32
C THR A 55 -6.12 -9.67 -1.10
N ASP A 56 -7.43 -9.51 -1.30
CA ASP A 56 -8.12 -8.24 -1.09
C ASP A 56 -8.02 -7.79 0.39
N ARG A 57 -8.23 -8.71 1.33
CA ARG A 57 -8.07 -8.45 2.77
C ARG A 57 -6.66 -7.97 3.13
N ILE A 58 -5.63 -8.63 2.61
CA ILE A 58 -4.24 -8.27 2.87
C ILE A 58 -3.92 -6.88 2.29
N ILE A 59 -4.44 -6.54 1.11
CA ILE A 59 -4.25 -5.21 0.53
C ILE A 59 -4.91 -4.13 1.39
N ILE A 60 -6.15 -4.34 1.82
CA ILE A 60 -6.88 -3.40 2.68
C ILE A 60 -6.17 -3.21 4.02
N GLU A 61 -5.81 -4.30 4.68
CA GLU A 61 -5.12 -4.28 5.98
C GLU A 61 -3.74 -3.62 5.87
N GLY A 62 -2.99 -3.93 4.80
CA GLY A 62 -1.68 -3.34 4.56
C GLY A 62 -1.75 -1.84 4.30
N LEU A 63 -2.68 -1.39 3.47
CA LEU A 63 -2.91 0.04 3.24
C LEU A 63 -3.33 0.77 4.52
N PHE A 64 -4.25 0.18 5.30
CA PHE A 64 -4.65 0.73 6.60
C PHE A 64 -3.47 0.83 7.56
N THR A 65 -2.60 -0.17 7.60
CA THR A 65 -1.39 -0.19 8.43
C THR A 65 -0.41 0.92 8.06
N THR A 66 -0.39 1.38 6.81
CA THR A 66 0.48 2.49 6.36
C THR A 66 -0.05 3.87 6.74
N ILE A 67 -1.28 4.00 7.27
CA ILE A 67 -1.84 5.31 7.61
C ILE A 67 -1.02 5.92 8.75
N THR A 68 -0.58 7.14 8.54
CA THR A 68 0.16 7.91 9.53
C THR A 68 -0.64 8.04 10.83
N ASN A 69 0.03 7.95 11.96
CA ASN A 69 -0.54 8.00 13.31
C ASN A 69 -1.35 6.76 13.77
N VAL A 70 -1.54 5.77 12.90
CA VAL A 70 -2.24 4.52 13.27
C VAL A 70 -1.27 3.47 13.79
N ASN A 71 -0.07 3.37 13.18
CA ASN A 71 0.88 2.32 13.53
C ASN A 71 2.33 2.82 13.55
N PHE A 72 2.91 2.93 14.74
CA PHE A 72 4.33 3.20 14.96
C PHE A 72 5.07 1.96 15.51
N ASN A 73 4.48 0.78 15.37
CA ASN A 73 5.09 -0.49 15.76
C ASN A 73 5.86 -1.08 14.57
N ASP A 74 7.20 -1.03 14.66
CA ASP A 74 8.09 -1.52 13.61
C ASP A 74 7.96 -3.04 13.40
N GLU A 75 7.65 -3.80 14.46
CA GLU A 75 7.47 -5.25 14.38
C GLU A 75 6.23 -5.62 13.57
N THR A 76 5.09 -5.00 13.87
CA THR A 76 3.86 -5.18 13.10
C THR A 76 4.03 -4.81 11.61
N LEU A 77 4.84 -3.76 11.33
CA LEU A 77 5.15 -3.41 9.95
C LEU A 77 5.94 -4.51 9.24
N ARG A 78 6.95 -5.08 9.89
CA ARG A 78 7.74 -6.19 9.32
C ARG A 78 6.90 -7.44 9.09
N GLU A 79 6.04 -7.78 10.05
CA GLU A 79 5.10 -8.90 9.91
C GLU A 79 4.15 -8.68 8.74
N MET A 80 3.62 -7.47 8.58
CA MET A 80 2.72 -7.15 7.48
C MET A 80 3.43 -7.22 6.12
N ILE A 81 4.66 -6.71 6.02
CA ILE A 81 5.50 -6.83 4.83
C ILE A 81 5.71 -8.30 4.46
N ALA A 82 6.03 -9.15 5.44
CA ALA A 82 6.22 -10.58 5.22
C ALA A 82 4.94 -11.24 4.69
N ARG A 83 3.77 -10.94 5.27
CA ARG A 83 2.46 -11.43 4.83
C ARG A 83 2.13 -11.00 3.40
N VAL A 84 2.39 -9.75 3.04
CA VAL A 84 2.17 -9.23 1.69
C VAL A 84 3.06 -9.95 0.68
N ARG A 85 4.33 -10.19 1.01
CA ARG A 85 5.27 -10.91 0.14
C ARG A 85 4.92 -12.38 0.00
N GLU A 86 4.48 -13.02 1.07
CA GLU A 86 3.98 -14.40 1.03
C GLU A 86 2.77 -14.53 0.11
N GLU A 87 1.79 -13.64 0.25
CA GLU A 87 0.60 -13.63 -0.60
C GLU A 87 0.96 -13.35 -2.06
N LYS A 88 1.88 -12.43 -2.32
CA LYS A 88 2.41 -12.21 -3.67
C LYS A 88 3.00 -13.48 -4.28
N GLY A 89 3.73 -14.26 -3.50
CA GLY A 89 4.26 -15.56 -3.93
C GLY A 89 3.16 -16.60 -4.23
N ARG A 90 2.00 -16.50 -3.58
CA ARG A 90 0.84 -17.37 -3.87
C ARG A 90 0.11 -16.96 -5.15
N VAL A 91 -0.05 -15.66 -5.36
CA VAL A 91 -0.70 -15.11 -6.56
C VAL A 91 0.11 -15.38 -7.82
N VAL A 92 1.43 -15.35 -7.73
CA VAL A 92 2.32 -15.63 -8.87
C VAL A 92 2.82 -17.07 -8.78
N PRO A 93 2.18 -18.00 -9.48
CA PRO A 93 2.66 -19.39 -9.51
C PRO A 93 4.06 -19.42 -10.12
N GLY A 94 4.98 -20.13 -9.45
CA GLY A 94 6.32 -20.33 -9.96
C GLY A 94 6.30 -20.95 -11.36
N CYS A 95 7.03 -20.39 -12.29
CA CYS A 95 7.23 -21.02 -13.59
C CYS A 95 8.13 -22.24 -13.40
N ALA A 96 7.58 -23.43 -13.67
CA ALA A 96 8.33 -24.68 -13.57
C ALA A 96 9.58 -24.72 -14.49
N ALA A 97 9.60 -23.89 -15.54
CA ALA A 97 10.69 -23.83 -16.50
C ALA A 97 11.85 -22.92 -16.10
N CYS A 98 11.60 -21.87 -15.29
CA CYS A 98 12.62 -20.87 -14.98
C CYS A 98 12.93 -20.71 -13.50
N MET A 99 12.24 -21.43 -12.60
CA MET A 99 12.36 -21.34 -11.14
C MET A 99 12.30 -19.88 -10.58
N SER A 100 11.84 -18.96 -11.39
CA SER A 100 11.68 -17.54 -11.06
C SER A 100 10.24 -17.12 -11.31
N PRO A 101 9.70 -16.15 -10.53
CA PRO A 101 8.36 -15.60 -10.80
C PRO A 101 8.31 -15.00 -12.21
N CYS A 102 7.36 -15.44 -13.01
CA CYS A 102 7.12 -14.88 -14.34
C CYS A 102 6.44 -13.52 -14.22
N GLY A 103 7.11 -12.46 -14.63
CA GLY A 103 6.60 -11.09 -14.61
C GLY A 103 7.36 -10.18 -13.65
N ASN A 104 7.11 -8.87 -13.74
CA ASN A 104 7.71 -7.89 -12.84
C ASN A 104 6.97 -7.93 -11.48
N THR A 105 7.41 -8.81 -10.60
CA THR A 105 6.86 -9.01 -9.25
C THR A 105 7.73 -8.38 -8.16
N SER A 106 8.71 -7.57 -8.54
CA SER A 106 9.52 -6.83 -7.58
C SER A 106 8.65 -5.83 -6.82
N ASP A 107 9.01 -5.58 -5.57
CA ASP A 107 8.42 -4.50 -4.79
C ASP A 107 8.74 -3.16 -5.49
N TYR A 108 7.81 -2.21 -5.40
CA TYR A 108 8.02 -0.89 -5.97
C TYR A 108 8.94 -0.08 -5.06
N ASP A 109 9.97 0.52 -5.64
CA ASP A 109 10.84 1.44 -4.91
C ASP A 109 10.14 2.80 -4.78
N MET A 110 9.71 3.14 -3.57
CA MET A 110 9.02 4.40 -3.27
C MET A 110 9.88 5.63 -3.55
N LYS A 111 11.20 5.51 -3.60
CA LYS A 111 12.09 6.63 -3.99
C LYS A 111 11.77 7.14 -5.39
N ARG A 112 11.40 6.24 -6.31
CA ARG A 112 10.97 6.63 -7.66
C ARG A 112 9.74 7.55 -7.67
N MET A 113 8.90 7.42 -6.66
CA MET A 113 7.76 8.31 -6.50
C MET A 113 8.19 9.66 -5.91
N TRP A 114 9.03 9.63 -4.88
CA TRP A 114 9.45 10.83 -4.19
C TRP A 114 10.41 11.71 -5.02
N GLU A 115 11.19 11.10 -5.90
CA GLU A 115 12.16 11.76 -6.80
C GLU A 115 11.56 12.11 -8.17
N ALA A 116 10.29 11.78 -8.43
CA ALA A 116 9.61 12.12 -9.67
C ALA A 116 9.34 13.64 -9.76
N ASP A 117 9.05 14.11 -10.99
CA ASP A 117 8.58 15.47 -11.22
C ASP A 117 7.42 15.84 -10.31
N GLU A 118 7.34 17.11 -9.93
CA GLU A 118 6.40 17.61 -8.91
C GLU A 118 4.95 17.25 -9.23
N ASP A 119 4.53 17.41 -10.48
CA ASP A 119 3.16 17.10 -10.91
C ASP A 119 2.88 15.59 -10.79
N ILE A 120 3.81 14.74 -11.23
CA ILE A 120 3.69 13.27 -11.16
C ILE A 120 3.67 12.82 -9.70
N ARG A 121 4.56 13.36 -8.86
CA ARG A 121 4.59 13.06 -7.43
C ARG A 121 3.29 13.47 -6.75
N SER A 122 2.78 14.66 -7.06
CA SER A 122 1.55 15.19 -6.49
C SER A 122 0.34 14.34 -6.86
N LEU A 123 0.18 13.96 -8.13
CA LEU A 123 -0.91 13.10 -8.59
C LEU A 123 -0.85 11.70 -7.98
N LYS A 124 0.33 11.08 -7.95
CA LYS A 124 0.52 9.77 -7.30
C LYS A 124 0.25 9.83 -5.79
N SER A 125 0.66 10.90 -5.12
CA SER A 125 0.38 11.11 -3.70
C SER A 125 -1.11 11.23 -3.43
N LEU A 126 -1.84 11.98 -4.28
CA LEU A 126 -3.29 12.14 -4.17
C LEU A 126 -4.01 10.78 -4.30
N ILE A 127 -3.63 9.98 -5.30
CA ILE A 127 -4.16 8.61 -5.48
C ILE A 127 -3.86 7.77 -4.24
N LEU A 128 -2.63 7.76 -3.77
CA LEU A 128 -2.22 6.95 -2.62
C LEU A 128 -2.97 7.33 -1.35
N PHE A 129 -3.14 8.63 -1.08
CA PHE A 129 -3.93 9.10 0.07
C PHE A 129 -5.41 8.73 -0.06
N GLY A 130 -5.99 8.86 -1.25
CA GLY A 130 -7.36 8.43 -1.51
C GLY A 130 -7.58 6.95 -1.24
N ILE A 131 -6.71 6.09 -1.78
CA ILE A 131 -6.78 4.64 -1.58
C ILE A 131 -6.60 4.27 -0.10
N ARG A 132 -5.69 4.92 0.62
CA ARG A 132 -5.50 4.72 2.06
C ARG A 132 -6.76 5.10 2.85
N GLY A 133 -7.38 6.23 2.50
CA GLY A 133 -8.65 6.64 3.11
C GLY A 133 -9.75 5.61 2.88
N MET A 134 -9.90 5.11 1.65
CA MET A 134 -10.84 4.03 1.33
C MET A 134 -10.53 2.76 2.13
N ALA A 135 -9.26 2.36 2.22
CA ALA A 135 -8.84 1.19 2.97
C ALA A 135 -9.17 1.30 4.47
N ALA A 136 -9.11 2.49 5.05
CA ALA A 136 -9.51 2.71 6.44
C ALA A 136 -10.99 2.36 6.67
N TYR A 137 -11.88 2.85 5.82
CA TYR A 137 -13.30 2.52 5.90
C TYR A 137 -13.56 1.03 5.61
N ALA A 138 -12.93 0.49 4.58
CA ALA A 138 -13.05 -0.93 4.23
C ALA A 138 -12.58 -1.84 5.36
N TYR A 139 -11.46 -1.50 6.03
CA TYR A 139 -10.96 -2.25 7.18
C TYR A 139 -11.96 -2.26 8.33
N HIS A 140 -12.53 -1.12 8.68
CA HIS A 140 -13.56 -1.04 9.72
C HIS A 140 -14.81 -1.84 9.36
N ALA A 141 -15.24 -1.79 8.10
CA ALA A 141 -16.36 -2.61 7.63
C ALA A 141 -16.05 -4.12 7.77
N MET A 142 -14.84 -4.55 7.39
CA MET A 142 -14.39 -5.94 7.55
C MET A 142 -14.41 -6.39 9.02
N VAL A 143 -13.94 -5.55 9.94
CA VAL A 143 -13.95 -5.85 11.38
C VAL A 143 -15.37 -6.02 11.91
N LEU A 144 -16.34 -5.30 11.34
CA LEU A 144 -17.76 -5.43 11.66
C LEU A 144 -18.46 -6.59 10.94
N GLY A 145 -17.73 -7.38 10.16
CA GLY A 145 -18.25 -8.53 9.44
C GLY A 145 -18.91 -8.20 8.09
N TYR A 146 -18.80 -6.97 7.63
CA TYR A 146 -19.25 -6.58 6.29
C TYR A 146 -18.13 -6.87 5.29
N THR A 147 -18.26 -8.01 4.60
CA THR A 147 -17.29 -8.46 3.58
C THR A 147 -17.86 -8.36 2.16
N CYS A 148 -19.03 -7.75 2.00
CA CYS A 148 -19.61 -7.56 0.68
C CYS A 148 -18.63 -6.73 -0.17
N LEU A 149 -18.15 -7.34 -1.26
CA LEU A 149 -17.51 -6.61 -2.34
C LEU A 149 -18.49 -5.51 -2.76
N LEU A 150 -18.11 -4.27 -2.54
CA LEU A 150 -18.79 -3.15 -3.17
C LEU A 150 -18.62 -3.33 -4.68
N TYR A 151 -19.65 -3.87 -5.31
CA TYR A 151 -19.79 -3.82 -6.75
C TYR A 151 -20.01 -2.35 -7.12
N THR A 152 -18.93 -1.64 -7.37
CA THR A 152 -18.99 -0.25 -7.86
C THR A 152 -19.55 -0.17 -9.28
N SER A 153 -19.77 -1.31 -9.93
CA SER A 153 -20.42 -1.39 -11.23
C SER A 153 -21.92 -1.06 -11.16
N ASP A 154 -22.62 -1.42 -10.08
CA ASP A 154 -24.06 -1.17 -10.00
C ASP A 154 -24.42 0.32 -9.83
N ALA A 155 -23.54 1.11 -9.23
CA ALA A 155 -23.79 2.53 -9.03
C ALA A 155 -23.65 3.37 -10.32
N ALA A 156 -23.01 2.83 -11.36
CA ALA A 156 -22.86 3.49 -12.65
C ALA A 156 -23.94 3.09 -13.65
N ASP A 157 -24.64 1.98 -13.41
CA ASP A 157 -25.65 1.45 -14.32
C ASP A 157 -27.11 1.90 -13.94
N GLU A 158 -27.31 2.59 -12.82
CA GLU A 158 -28.60 3.06 -12.38
C GLU A 158 -28.98 4.48 -12.87
N GLU A 159 -28.23 5.09 -13.76
CA GLU A 159 -28.54 6.40 -14.38
C GLU A 159 -29.06 6.27 -15.81
N ASP A 160 -30.06 5.40 -16.05
CA ASP A 160 -30.91 5.45 -17.25
C ASP A 160 -32.38 5.66 -16.91
#